data_abf78772831406cdcbc6f529a535fb64
#
_entry.id   abf78772831406cdcbc6f529a535fb64
#
_cell.length_a   1.000
_cell.length_b   1.000
_cell.length_c   1.000
_cell.angle_alpha   90.00
_cell.angle_beta   90.00
_cell.angle_gamma   90.00
#
_symmetry.space_group_name_H-M   'P 1'
#
loop_
_entity.id
_entity.type
_entity.pdbx_description
1 polymer ?
#
loop_
_entity_poly.entity_id
_entity_poly.type
_entity_poly.pdbx_seq_one_letter_code
_entity_poly.pdbx_strand_id
1 'polypeptide(L)'
;KDIEAVHVMDHVVAYSDVDMNGHTNNAMYMQWAMDAVDYEIASTRPVKEFTINFNKETKPGDCVAVYKARIPEGDSLKVYVEGKVDGQSAFCVEILF
;
A
#
# COMPACT_ATOMS: atom_id res chain seq x y z
N LYS A 1 13.32 -6.89 -11.82
CA LYS A 1 13.72 -5.75 -11.06
C LYS A 1 13.62 -6.02 -9.56
N ASP A 2 14.71 -5.84 -8.88
CA ASP A 2 14.79 -6.23 -7.49
C ASP A 2 14.58 -5.04 -6.57
N ILE A 3 13.41 -5.00 -5.96
CA ILE A 3 13.10 -3.99 -4.97
C ILE A 3 13.14 -4.69 -3.62
N GLU A 4 14.03 -4.21 -2.75
CA GLU A 4 14.11 -4.75 -1.41
C GLU A 4 13.12 -4.06 -0.50
N ALA A 5 11.95 -4.63 -0.40
CA ALA A 5 10.90 -4.07 0.46
C ALA A 5 10.97 -4.73 1.83
N VAL A 6 10.75 -3.93 2.85
CA VAL A 6 10.80 -4.35 4.24
C VAL A 6 9.39 -4.40 4.81
N HIS A 7 9.09 -5.45 5.55
CA HIS A 7 7.80 -5.59 6.23
C HIS A 7 7.68 -4.51 7.30
N VAL A 8 6.63 -3.69 7.22
CA VAL A 8 6.48 -2.55 8.12
C VAL A 8 5.23 -2.60 8.99
N MET A 9 4.19 -3.29 8.54
CA MET A 9 2.97 -3.35 9.32
C MET A 9 2.06 -4.45 8.80
N ASP A 10 1.08 -4.82 9.59
CA ASP A 10 0.02 -5.74 9.20
C ASP A 10 -1.31 -5.05 9.36
N HIS A 11 -2.22 -5.34 8.43
CA HIS A 11 -3.57 -4.79 8.51
C HIS A 11 -4.56 -5.92 8.33
N VAL A 12 -5.44 -6.10 9.31
CA VAL A 12 -6.52 -7.08 9.18
C VAL A 12 -7.71 -6.38 8.56
N VAL A 13 -8.18 -6.92 7.43
CA VAL A 13 -9.31 -6.33 6.73
C VAL A 13 -10.54 -6.38 7.62
N ALA A 14 -11.11 -5.22 7.91
CA ALA A 14 -12.18 -5.07 8.88
C ALA A 14 -13.47 -4.65 8.19
N TYR A 15 -14.54 -4.62 8.97
CA TYR A 15 -15.84 -4.22 8.46
C TYR A 15 -15.81 -2.88 7.74
N SER A 16 -15.07 -1.91 8.30
CA SER A 16 -15.01 -0.56 7.72
C SER A 16 -14.24 -0.50 6.40
N ASP A 17 -13.52 -1.57 6.05
CA ASP A 17 -12.75 -1.59 4.81
C ASP A 17 -13.57 -2.08 3.62
N VAL A 18 -14.74 -2.62 3.87
CA VAL A 18 -15.54 -3.26 2.80
C VAL A 18 -16.77 -2.43 2.47
N ASP A 19 -17.22 -2.59 1.24
CA ASP A 19 -18.44 -1.91 0.77
C ASP A 19 -19.65 -2.78 1.06
N MET A 20 -20.82 -2.35 0.55
CA MET A 20 -22.08 -3.03 0.81
C MET A 20 -22.11 -4.44 0.22
N ASN A 21 -21.27 -4.73 -0.74
CA ASN A 21 -21.20 -6.04 -1.38
C ASN A 21 -20.19 -6.97 -0.71
N GLY A 22 -19.55 -6.52 0.38
CA GLY A 22 -18.56 -7.32 1.08
C GLY A 22 -17.21 -7.34 0.41
N HIS A 23 -16.95 -6.44 -0.53
CA HIS A 23 -15.66 -6.34 -1.20
C HIS A 23 -14.87 -5.19 -0.63
N THR A 24 -13.55 -5.36 -0.56
CA THR A 24 -12.70 -4.26 -0.08
C THR A 24 -12.88 -3.06 -1.00
N ASN A 25 -13.14 -1.92 -0.40
CA ASN A 25 -13.26 -0.67 -1.14
C ASN A 25 -11.88 -0.31 -1.69
N ASN A 26 -11.81 -0.06 -3.00
CA ASN A 26 -10.52 0.23 -3.65
C ASN A 26 -9.78 1.41 -3.02
N ALA A 27 -10.51 2.38 -2.48
CA ALA A 27 -9.87 3.52 -1.82
C ALA A 27 -9.08 3.11 -0.59
N MET A 28 -9.40 1.97 0.00
CA MET A 28 -8.70 1.51 1.20
C MET A 28 -7.27 1.09 0.90
N TYR A 29 -7.03 0.53 -0.30
CA TYR A 29 -5.66 0.15 -0.66
C TYR A 29 -4.75 1.38 -0.67
N MET A 30 -5.24 2.51 -1.16
CA MET A 30 -4.50 3.75 -1.14
C MET A 30 -4.24 4.20 0.29
N GLN A 31 -5.26 4.09 1.16
CA GLN A 31 -5.11 4.47 2.55
C GLN A 31 -4.08 3.61 3.26
N TRP A 32 -4.15 2.29 3.05
CA TRP A 32 -3.17 1.38 3.65
C TRP A 32 -1.75 1.70 3.16
N ALA A 33 -1.61 2.00 1.88
CA ALA A 33 -0.31 2.35 1.32
C ALA A 33 0.21 3.64 1.94
N MET A 34 -0.65 4.65 2.07
CA MET A 34 -0.23 5.92 2.67
C MET A 34 0.13 5.76 4.14
N ASP A 35 -0.56 4.85 4.84
CA ASP A 35 -0.23 4.59 6.24
C ASP A 35 1.14 3.97 6.40
N ALA A 36 1.65 3.30 5.36
CA ALA A 36 2.99 2.71 5.39
C ALA A 36 4.08 3.74 5.11
N VAL A 37 3.73 4.89 4.55
CA VAL A 37 4.69 5.96 4.28
C VAL A 37 5.00 6.69 5.58
N ASP A 38 6.27 7.08 5.76
CA ASP A 38 6.66 7.84 6.93
C ASP A 38 5.79 9.10 7.04
N TYR A 39 5.27 9.34 8.23
CA TYR A 39 4.36 10.45 8.45
C TYR A 39 4.96 11.79 8.01
N GLU A 40 6.24 11.97 8.27
CA GLU A 40 6.91 13.21 7.91
C GLU A 40 6.85 13.45 6.40
N ILE A 41 7.05 12.41 5.62
CA ILE A 41 7.00 12.53 4.16
C ILE A 41 5.56 12.78 3.70
N ALA A 42 4.64 11.97 4.20
CA ALA A 42 3.25 12.05 3.76
C ALA A 42 2.63 13.40 4.10
N SER A 43 3.02 14.00 5.23
CA SER A 43 2.41 15.25 5.70
C SER A 43 3.06 16.49 5.11
N THR A 44 4.28 16.40 4.57
CA THR A 44 5.01 17.58 4.12
C THR A 44 5.22 17.63 2.61
N ARG A 45 5.08 16.51 1.91
CA ARG A 45 5.32 16.46 0.47
C ARG A 45 4.04 16.16 -0.28
N PRO A 46 3.73 16.91 -1.32
CA PRO A 46 2.57 16.58 -2.14
C PRO A 46 2.83 15.32 -2.95
N VAL A 47 1.80 14.53 -3.16
CA VAL A 47 1.88 13.35 -4.02
C VAL A 47 1.86 13.85 -5.47
N LYS A 48 2.91 13.50 -6.22
CA LYS A 48 3.02 13.86 -7.62
C LYS A 48 2.35 12.83 -8.52
N GLU A 49 2.46 11.56 -8.14
CA GLU A 49 1.93 10.48 -8.95
C GLU A 49 1.60 9.30 -8.05
N PHE A 50 0.53 8.61 -8.38
CA PHE A 50 0.10 7.45 -7.63
C PHE A 50 -0.32 6.36 -8.60
N THR A 51 0.35 5.22 -8.55
CA THR A 51 0.06 4.09 -9.43
C THR A 51 -0.23 2.87 -8.59
N ILE A 52 -1.30 2.17 -8.91
CA ILE A 52 -1.67 0.98 -8.17
C ILE A 52 -1.98 -0.16 -9.12
N ASN A 53 -1.49 -1.35 -8.78
CA ASN A 53 -1.81 -2.58 -9.48
C ASN A 53 -2.53 -3.51 -8.52
N PHE A 54 -3.71 -3.94 -8.90
CA PHE A 54 -4.50 -4.88 -8.11
C PHE A 54 -4.21 -6.27 -8.63
N ASN A 55 -3.68 -7.14 -7.76
CA ASN A 55 -3.32 -8.50 -8.16
C ASN A 55 -4.29 -9.53 -7.62
N LYS A 56 -4.90 -9.25 -6.47
CA LYS A 56 -5.82 -10.18 -5.83
C LYS A 56 -6.70 -9.40 -4.87
N GLU A 57 -7.98 -9.69 -4.89
CA GLU A 57 -8.93 -9.03 -4.00
C GLU A 57 -8.72 -9.51 -2.56
N THR A 58 -8.77 -8.58 -1.61
CA THR A 58 -8.72 -8.93 -0.19
C THR A 58 -10.15 -9.05 0.34
N LYS A 59 -10.30 -9.84 1.40
CA LYS A 59 -11.61 -10.14 2.00
C LYS A 59 -11.57 -9.85 3.48
N PRO A 60 -12.74 -9.64 4.10
CA PRO A 60 -12.79 -9.45 5.55
C PRO A 60 -12.09 -10.58 6.27
N GLY A 61 -11.25 -10.21 7.24
CA GLY A 61 -10.50 -11.18 8.00
C GLY A 61 -9.13 -11.51 7.45
N ASP A 62 -8.86 -11.15 6.19
CA ASP A 62 -7.52 -11.34 5.63
C ASP A 62 -6.51 -10.49 6.38
N CYS A 63 -5.34 -11.05 6.64
CA CYS A 63 -4.25 -10.30 7.23
C CYS A 63 -3.33 -9.86 6.11
N VAL A 64 -3.25 -8.55 5.89
CA VAL A 64 -2.42 -7.98 4.84
C VAL A 64 -1.09 -7.57 5.43
N ALA A 65 -0.03 -8.27 5.03
CA ALA A 65 1.32 -7.91 5.43
C ALA A 65 1.81 -6.84 4.47
N VAL A 66 2.16 -5.67 5.00
CA VAL A 66 2.51 -4.51 4.18
C VAL A 66 4.02 -4.31 4.18
N TYR A 67 4.58 -4.22 2.99
CA TYR A 67 6.01 -4.05 2.75
C TYR A 67 6.25 -2.70 2.08
N LYS A 68 7.41 -2.13 2.35
CA LYS A 68 7.73 -0.80 1.84
C LYS A 68 9.18 -0.73 1.40
N ALA A 69 9.44 0.03 0.34
CA ALA A 69 10.79 0.35 -0.10
C ALA A 69 10.80 1.81 -0.54
N ARG A 70 11.93 2.49 -0.29
CA ARG A 70 12.12 3.89 -0.68
C ARG A 70 13.13 3.92 -1.81
N ILE A 71 12.78 4.59 -2.90
CA ILE A 71 13.63 4.64 -4.09
C ILE A 71 13.84 6.11 -4.46
N PRO A 72 15.00 6.68 -4.14
CA PRO A 72 15.27 8.07 -4.51
C PRO A 72 15.34 8.23 -6.02
N GLU A 73 14.76 9.31 -6.53
CA GLU A 73 14.80 9.61 -7.97
C GLU A 73 15.07 11.10 -8.14
N GLY A 74 16.35 11.48 -8.17
CA GLY A 74 16.71 12.88 -8.26
C GLY A 74 16.17 13.63 -7.05
N ASP A 75 15.43 14.71 -7.31
CA ASP A 75 14.81 15.49 -6.23
C ASP A 75 13.51 14.87 -5.73
N SER A 76 13.06 13.81 -6.38
CA SER A 76 11.83 13.14 -6.02
C SER A 76 12.10 11.90 -5.21
N LEU A 77 11.08 11.42 -4.53
CA LEU A 77 11.16 10.19 -3.77
C LEU A 77 10.02 9.29 -4.21
N LYS A 78 10.36 8.10 -4.67
CA LYS A 78 9.36 7.08 -4.97
C LYS A 78 9.26 6.13 -3.78
N VAL A 79 8.06 5.87 -3.33
CA VAL A 79 7.82 4.89 -2.28
C VAL A 79 7.03 3.74 -2.90
N TYR A 80 7.55 2.54 -2.77
CA TYR A 80 6.91 1.32 -3.24
C TYR A 80 6.28 0.65 -2.04
N VAL A 81 5.00 0.28 -2.16
CA VAL A 81 4.29 -0.41 -1.10
C VAL A 81 3.63 -1.64 -1.71
N GLU A 82 3.79 -2.77 -1.03
CA GLU A 82 3.16 -4.00 -1.48
C GLU A 82 2.43 -4.64 -0.31
N GLY A 83 1.19 -5.07 -0.56
CA GLY A 83 0.43 -5.82 0.43
C GLY A 83 0.33 -7.27 0.01
N LYS A 84 0.61 -8.18 0.95
CA LYS A 84 0.57 -9.62 0.68
C LYS A 84 -0.39 -10.30 1.63
N VAL A 85 -1.14 -11.27 1.09
CA VAL A 85 -2.01 -12.13 1.88
C VAL A 85 -1.55 -13.55 1.66
N ASP A 86 -1.21 -14.24 2.74
CA ASP A 86 -0.70 -15.62 2.68
C ASP A 86 0.49 -15.74 1.72
N GLY A 87 1.35 -14.73 1.74
CA GLY A 87 2.56 -14.74 0.93
C GLY A 87 2.36 -14.38 -0.52
N GLN A 88 1.13 -14.08 -0.93
CA GLN A 88 0.84 -13.71 -2.32
C GLN A 88 0.52 -12.23 -2.41
N SER A 89 1.07 -11.58 -3.44
CA SER A 89 0.84 -10.15 -3.64
C SER A 89 -0.64 -9.89 -3.93
N ALA A 90 -1.23 -9.02 -3.12
CA ALA A 90 -2.60 -8.58 -3.33
C ALA A 90 -2.62 -7.27 -4.09
N PHE A 91 -1.68 -6.38 -3.81
CA PHE A 91 -1.59 -5.11 -4.53
C PHE A 91 -0.17 -4.56 -4.42
N CYS A 92 0.17 -3.72 -5.39
CA CYS A 92 1.41 -2.97 -5.40
C CYS A 92 1.10 -1.52 -5.71
N VAL A 93 1.73 -0.62 -4.98
CA VAL A 93 1.51 0.82 -5.13
C VAL A 93 2.86 1.51 -5.28
N GLU A 94 2.92 2.46 -6.20
CA GLU A 94 4.07 3.34 -6.32
C GLU A 94 3.59 4.76 -6.14
N ILE A 95 4.18 5.47 -5.20
CA ILE A 95 3.82 6.84 -4.89
C ILE A 95 5.04 7.71 -5.13
N LEU A 96 4.89 8.71 -5.98
CA LEU A 96 5.96 9.66 -6.25
C LEU A 96 5.70 10.95 -5.49
N PHE A 97 6.66 11.32 -4.68
CA PHE A 97 6.61 12.56 -3.91
C PHE A 97 7.56 13.60 -4.45
#